data_f8f83ea9e67afb1f96d6febc101d2c39
#
_entry.id   f8f83ea9e67afb1f96d6febc101d2c39
#
_cell.length_a   1.000
_cell.length_b   1.000
_cell.length_c   1.000
_cell.angle_alpha   90.00
_cell.angle_beta   90.00
_cell.angle_gamma   90.00
#
_symmetry.space_group_name_H-M   'P 1'
#
loop_
_entity.id
_entity.type
_entity.pdbx_description
1 polymer ?
#
loop_
_entity_poly.entity_id
_entity_poly.type
_entity_poly.pdbx_seq_one_letter_code
_entity_poly.pdbx_strand_id
1 'polypeptide(L)'
;MAESYPSEESAYAGRWIAVVRGKIIAQGNSREQVFQSAKRSRSKEKMEIRYVPVMPVSSALIDAVRELIPNSVPVYLVGGAVRDAVNGKVSHDLDFACQGGLKLAKKVADGLKAAYFPLDEDFDTARVILQNEDGTRDVLDFAGYRGQSIEDDLQGRDFTINAIAMNLHTGEILDPLGGVNAIREKRIRACSEASLITDPIRILRAVRQAAAFGFSIEPETRKLMKTAAPHLVQISPERLRDELFKILEGPRPDAAIRALEMLGVIPYILPELSQLKGVTQSEPHVQDVWAHTLAVLRHLDAILGILSPRYDEQKANADLLSGLLVLRLGRYRQQIGEHLNIALNTNRSARSLLFFAALYHDVNKPQTKSIEESGRIRFLGHDELGAQTAEKRGQALRLSNDEIVRLQLIIRNHMRVHSKSSRKEAGQEISRKAIYRFFRDTGESGVDLILLAMADTRATYEHTLSQEHWAATLDVCRELFEAWFEKADEVIRPQALINGDDLIKELKIKPGPEIGKILEAVRENQAIGKITSREEALAFCNGWLEKLRDYERVNGKK
;
A
#
# COMPACT_ATOMS: atom_id res chain seq x y z
N MET A 1 -33.65 -14.64 -25.39
CA MET A 1 -34.08 -13.24 -25.50
C MET A 1 -34.14 -12.71 -24.08
N ALA A 2 -33.14 -11.95 -23.70
CA ALA A 2 -33.06 -11.35 -22.36
C ALA A 2 -34.22 -10.34 -22.23
N GLU A 3 -35.13 -10.55 -21.28
CA GLU A 3 -35.99 -9.49 -20.82
C GLU A 3 -35.09 -8.46 -20.13
N SER A 4 -34.66 -7.47 -20.93
CA SER A 4 -34.10 -6.24 -20.39
C SER A 4 -35.13 -5.68 -19.38
N TYR A 5 -34.63 -5.21 -18.24
CA TYR A 5 -35.41 -4.31 -17.38
C TYR A 5 -36.28 -3.39 -18.23
N PRO A 6 -37.54 -3.12 -17.83
CA PRO A 6 -38.36 -2.19 -18.57
C PRO A 6 -37.56 -0.93 -18.84
N SER A 7 -37.42 -0.53 -20.10
CA SER A 7 -36.53 0.55 -20.56
C SER A 7 -36.72 1.89 -19.81
N GLU A 8 -37.83 2.04 -19.11
CA GLU A 8 -38.12 3.19 -18.24
C GLU A 8 -37.40 3.17 -16.89
N GLU A 9 -37.05 1.99 -16.34
CA GLU A 9 -36.39 1.92 -15.01
C GLU A 9 -34.86 2.05 -15.09
N SER A 10 -34.24 1.71 -16.20
CA SER A 10 -32.78 1.87 -16.38
C SER A 10 -32.34 3.34 -16.25
N ALA A 11 -33.19 4.28 -16.56
CA ALA A 11 -32.95 5.72 -16.38
C ALA A 11 -32.86 6.14 -14.89
N TYR A 12 -33.31 5.29 -13.98
CA TYR A 12 -33.31 5.52 -12.53
C TYR A 12 -32.29 4.67 -11.77
N ALA A 13 -31.40 4.02 -12.48
CA ALA A 13 -30.33 3.21 -11.85
C ALA A 13 -29.59 4.01 -10.78
N GLY A 14 -29.41 3.42 -9.61
CA GLY A 14 -28.79 4.07 -8.45
C GLY A 14 -29.71 5.00 -7.65
N ARG A 15 -31.02 5.00 -7.93
CA ARG A 15 -31.98 5.87 -7.24
C ARG A 15 -33.10 5.07 -6.58
N TRP A 16 -33.67 5.63 -5.54
CA TRP A 16 -34.96 5.20 -5.02
C TRP A 16 -36.08 5.75 -5.90
N ILE A 17 -37.08 4.93 -6.18
CA ILE A 17 -38.29 5.33 -6.93
C ILE A 17 -39.54 4.98 -6.14
N ALA A 18 -40.58 5.78 -6.33
CA ALA A 18 -41.92 5.44 -5.89
C ALA A 18 -42.78 5.12 -7.12
N VAL A 19 -43.40 3.95 -7.11
CA VAL A 19 -44.26 3.45 -8.18
C VAL A 19 -45.68 3.38 -7.69
N VAL A 20 -46.62 3.95 -8.48
CA VAL A 20 -48.05 3.89 -8.26
C VAL A 20 -48.71 3.43 -9.55
N ARG A 21 -49.44 2.31 -9.50
CA ARG A 21 -50.11 1.71 -10.68
C ARG A 21 -49.16 1.49 -11.86
N GLY A 22 -47.90 1.02 -11.55
CA GLY A 22 -46.90 0.77 -12.58
C GLY A 22 -46.19 2.01 -13.14
N LYS A 23 -46.50 3.23 -12.67
CA LYS A 23 -45.83 4.47 -13.11
C LYS A 23 -44.96 5.03 -12.03
N ILE A 24 -43.75 5.42 -12.39
CA ILE A 24 -42.81 6.10 -11.49
C ILE A 24 -43.29 7.53 -11.27
N ILE A 25 -43.61 7.87 -10.02
CA ILE A 25 -44.20 9.18 -9.64
C ILE A 25 -43.21 10.06 -8.85
N ALA A 26 -42.16 9.47 -8.30
CA ALA A 26 -41.09 10.20 -7.61
C ALA A 26 -39.78 9.42 -7.69
N GLN A 27 -38.69 10.16 -7.64
CA GLN A 27 -37.34 9.61 -7.53
C GLN A 27 -36.52 10.43 -6.53
N GLY A 28 -35.48 9.82 -5.96
CA GLY A 28 -34.62 10.52 -5.01
C GLY A 28 -33.43 9.67 -4.55
N ASN A 29 -32.60 10.28 -3.73
CA ASN A 29 -31.43 9.64 -3.22
C ASN A 29 -31.64 8.85 -1.91
N SER A 30 -32.83 8.96 -1.30
CA SER A 30 -33.22 8.18 -0.12
C SER A 30 -34.67 7.74 -0.18
N ARG A 31 -34.99 6.63 0.49
CA ARG A 31 -36.35 6.12 0.63
C ARG A 31 -37.29 7.15 1.24
N GLU A 32 -36.80 7.84 2.29
CA GLU A 32 -37.54 8.88 3.01
C GLU A 32 -37.89 10.05 2.10
N GLN A 33 -36.92 10.56 1.34
CA GLN A 33 -37.13 11.65 0.38
C GLN A 33 -38.18 11.29 -0.67
N VAL A 34 -38.08 10.05 -1.20
CA VAL A 34 -39.02 9.56 -2.21
C VAL A 34 -40.44 9.39 -1.63
N PHE A 35 -40.52 8.84 -0.40
CA PHE A 35 -41.82 8.73 0.30
C PHE A 35 -42.48 10.08 0.49
N GLN A 36 -41.75 11.07 1.00
CA GLN A 36 -42.29 12.42 1.21
C GLN A 36 -42.69 13.09 -0.10
N SER A 37 -41.87 12.94 -1.15
CA SER A 37 -42.19 13.47 -2.49
C SER A 37 -43.45 12.83 -3.10
N ALA A 38 -43.50 11.49 -3.06
CA ALA A 38 -44.66 10.74 -3.58
C ALA A 38 -45.93 11.02 -2.79
N LYS A 39 -45.84 11.15 -1.46
CA LYS A 39 -46.99 11.48 -0.58
C LYS A 39 -47.57 12.86 -0.86
N ARG A 40 -46.74 13.84 -1.23
CA ARG A 40 -47.22 15.20 -1.65
C ARG A 40 -48.01 15.16 -2.95
N SER A 41 -47.62 14.26 -3.87
CA SER A 41 -48.27 14.18 -5.19
C SER A 41 -49.50 13.28 -5.18
N ARG A 42 -49.56 12.19 -4.39
CA ARG A 42 -50.66 11.20 -4.35
C ARG A 42 -50.83 10.57 -2.97
N SER A 43 -51.38 11.32 -2.02
CA SER A 43 -51.47 10.97 -0.60
C SER A 43 -52.37 9.78 -0.24
N LYS A 44 -53.26 9.35 -1.14
CA LYS A 44 -54.29 8.31 -0.86
C LYS A 44 -54.09 6.99 -1.60
N GLU A 45 -53.10 6.88 -2.48
CA GLU A 45 -52.86 5.67 -3.25
C GLU A 45 -51.76 4.80 -2.59
N LYS A 46 -51.91 3.48 -2.70
CA LYS A 46 -50.85 2.53 -2.25
C LYS A 46 -49.66 2.70 -3.18
N MET A 47 -48.52 3.08 -2.60
CA MET A 47 -47.26 3.27 -3.31
C MET A 47 -46.26 2.19 -2.95
N GLU A 48 -45.54 1.73 -3.94
CA GLU A 48 -44.36 0.85 -3.77
C GLU A 48 -43.12 1.71 -3.87
N ILE A 49 -42.24 1.63 -2.87
CA ILE A 49 -40.96 2.36 -2.87
C ILE A 49 -39.84 1.36 -2.93
N ARG A 50 -39.08 1.43 -4.01
CA ARG A 50 -37.95 0.51 -4.23
C ARG A 50 -36.73 1.24 -4.76
N TYR A 51 -35.58 0.60 -4.55
CA TYR A 51 -34.30 1.05 -5.11
C TYR A 51 -34.06 0.38 -6.46
N VAL A 52 -33.63 1.16 -7.45
CA VAL A 52 -33.19 0.63 -8.75
C VAL A 52 -31.68 0.46 -8.70
N PRO A 53 -31.16 -0.77 -8.61
CA PRO A 53 -29.73 -1.00 -8.49
C PRO A 53 -29.00 -0.62 -9.78
N VAL A 54 -27.78 -0.11 -9.65
CA VAL A 54 -26.81 -0.16 -10.75
C VAL A 54 -26.26 -1.57 -10.77
N MET A 55 -26.34 -2.26 -11.89
CA MET A 55 -25.82 -3.64 -12.00
C MET A 55 -24.31 -3.65 -11.74
N PRO A 56 -23.82 -4.47 -10.81
CA PRO A 56 -22.41 -4.42 -10.35
C PRO A 56 -21.39 -4.94 -11.35
N VAL A 57 -21.80 -5.66 -12.40
CA VAL A 57 -20.92 -6.30 -13.40
C VAL A 57 -21.57 -6.25 -14.77
N SER A 58 -20.83 -6.59 -15.82
CA SER A 58 -21.43 -6.79 -17.13
C SER A 58 -22.65 -7.71 -16.97
N SER A 59 -23.79 -7.27 -17.41
CA SER A 59 -25.05 -8.03 -17.36
C SER A 59 -24.88 -9.47 -17.90
N ALA A 60 -23.98 -9.66 -18.87
CA ALA A 60 -23.66 -10.95 -19.46
C ALA A 60 -23.11 -11.99 -18.47
N LEU A 61 -22.18 -11.62 -17.56
CA LEU A 61 -21.63 -12.59 -16.59
C LEU A 61 -22.67 -12.97 -15.53
N ILE A 62 -23.40 -11.99 -14.97
CA ILE A 62 -24.47 -12.27 -14.01
C ILE A 62 -25.58 -13.08 -14.65
N ASP A 63 -25.96 -12.78 -15.88
CA ASP A 63 -26.98 -13.52 -16.61
C ASP A 63 -26.54 -14.96 -16.86
N ALA A 64 -25.28 -15.19 -17.28
CA ALA A 64 -24.71 -16.52 -17.44
C ALA A 64 -24.70 -17.31 -16.12
N VAL A 65 -24.30 -16.67 -15.00
CA VAL A 65 -24.35 -17.30 -13.66
C VAL A 65 -25.79 -17.62 -13.27
N ARG A 66 -26.73 -16.71 -13.52
CA ARG A 66 -28.17 -16.87 -13.23
C ARG A 66 -28.77 -18.04 -13.99
N GLU A 67 -28.44 -18.23 -15.27
CA GLU A 67 -28.93 -19.36 -16.08
C GLU A 67 -28.43 -20.71 -15.58
N LEU A 68 -27.23 -20.77 -15.02
CA LEU A 68 -26.62 -22.00 -14.50
C LEU A 68 -27.20 -22.40 -13.12
N ILE A 69 -27.80 -21.49 -12.39
CA ILE A 69 -28.32 -21.75 -11.04
C ILE A 69 -29.84 -21.89 -11.11
N PRO A 70 -30.44 -22.99 -10.56
CA PRO A 70 -31.89 -23.17 -10.56
C PRO A 70 -32.61 -22.06 -9.80
N ASN A 71 -33.74 -21.58 -10.32
CA ASN A 71 -34.57 -20.55 -9.68
C ASN A 71 -35.08 -20.94 -8.28
N SER A 72 -35.13 -22.23 -7.99
CA SER A 72 -35.52 -22.75 -6.66
C SER A 72 -34.46 -22.60 -5.60
N VAL A 73 -33.21 -22.25 -5.97
CA VAL A 73 -32.09 -22.08 -5.04
C VAL A 73 -31.89 -20.59 -4.77
N PRO A 74 -32.10 -20.11 -3.54
CA PRO A 74 -31.85 -18.71 -3.22
C PRO A 74 -30.35 -18.43 -3.21
N VAL A 75 -29.91 -17.51 -4.07
CA VAL A 75 -28.53 -17.03 -4.16
C VAL A 75 -28.55 -15.52 -4.17
N TYR A 76 -27.67 -14.93 -3.40
CA TYR A 76 -27.57 -13.47 -3.25
C TYR A 76 -26.16 -13.01 -3.58
N LEU A 77 -26.07 -12.00 -4.45
CA LEU A 77 -24.84 -11.21 -4.57
C LEU A 77 -24.72 -10.31 -3.35
N VAL A 78 -23.53 -10.25 -2.72
CA VAL A 78 -23.33 -9.58 -1.45
C VAL A 78 -22.03 -8.77 -1.40
N GLY A 79 -21.83 -7.99 -0.36
CA GLY A 79 -20.53 -7.40 -0.03
C GLY A 79 -20.08 -6.29 -0.97
N GLY A 80 -18.82 -6.37 -1.41
CA GLY A 80 -18.14 -5.35 -2.20
C GLY A 80 -18.84 -5.02 -3.51
N ALA A 81 -19.28 -6.03 -4.24
CA ALA A 81 -19.91 -5.86 -5.53
C ALA A 81 -21.22 -5.05 -5.46
N VAL A 82 -22.07 -5.34 -4.47
CA VAL A 82 -23.34 -4.59 -4.28
C VAL A 82 -23.07 -3.15 -3.84
N ARG A 83 -22.14 -2.96 -2.89
CA ARG A 83 -21.72 -1.61 -2.47
C ARG A 83 -21.20 -0.78 -3.64
N ASP A 84 -20.33 -1.36 -4.46
CA ASP A 84 -19.69 -0.67 -5.56
C ASP A 84 -20.69 -0.33 -6.66
N ALA A 85 -21.67 -1.20 -6.91
CA ALA A 85 -22.79 -0.93 -7.78
C ALA A 85 -23.65 0.26 -7.31
N VAL A 86 -23.94 0.33 -6.00
CA VAL A 86 -24.65 1.48 -5.41
C VAL A 86 -23.87 2.79 -5.62
N ASN A 87 -22.52 2.71 -5.72
CA ASN A 87 -21.65 3.85 -6.04
C ASN A 87 -21.40 4.06 -7.54
N GLY A 88 -22.06 3.30 -8.42
CA GLY A 88 -21.88 3.39 -9.87
C GLY A 88 -20.54 2.83 -10.37
N LYS A 89 -19.90 1.94 -9.63
CA LYS A 89 -18.64 1.28 -9.99
C LYS A 89 -18.88 -0.16 -10.38
N VAL A 90 -18.12 -0.65 -11.35
CA VAL A 90 -18.09 -2.07 -11.75
C VAL A 90 -17.08 -2.80 -10.88
N SER A 91 -17.42 -4.01 -10.41
CA SER A 91 -16.53 -4.92 -9.68
C SER A 91 -16.28 -6.18 -10.49
N HIS A 92 -15.04 -6.64 -10.51
CA HIS A 92 -14.62 -7.94 -11.06
C HIS A 92 -14.56 -9.04 -10.00
N ASP A 93 -14.75 -8.68 -8.73
CA ASP A 93 -14.84 -9.61 -7.60
C ASP A 93 -16.31 -9.68 -7.16
N LEU A 94 -16.92 -10.86 -7.32
CA LEU A 94 -18.32 -11.13 -7.03
C LEU A 94 -18.42 -12.12 -5.88
N ASP A 95 -18.99 -11.68 -4.76
CA ASP A 95 -19.28 -12.53 -3.60
C ASP A 95 -20.75 -13.00 -3.63
N PHE A 96 -20.98 -14.30 -3.62
CA PHE A 96 -22.30 -14.90 -3.55
C PHE A 96 -22.50 -15.59 -2.20
N ALA A 97 -23.60 -15.26 -1.53
CA ALA A 97 -24.09 -15.96 -0.35
C ALA A 97 -25.21 -16.92 -0.76
N CYS A 98 -25.08 -18.20 -0.39
CA CYS A 98 -26.03 -19.24 -0.80
C CYS A 98 -25.97 -20.44 0.14
N GLN A 99 -26.87 -21.40 -0.01
CA GLN A 99 -26.71 -22.74 0.57
C GLN A 99 -26.07 -23.67 -0.46
N GLY A 100 -25.06 -24.44 -0.05
CA GLY A 100 -24.33 -25.34 -0.93
C GLY A 100 -23.32 -24.62 -1.82
N GLY A 101 -22.53 -23.69 -1.25
CA GLY A 101 -21.56 -22.87 -1.96
C GLY A 101 -20.56 -23.65 -2.80
N LEU A 102 -19.94 -24.70 -2.24
CA LEU A 102 -19.03 -25.61 -2.97
C LEU A 102 -19.69 -26.25 -4.20
N LYS A 103 -20.92 -26.74 -4.04
CA LYS A 103 -21.67 -27.40 -5.11
C LYS A 103 -22.09 -26.43 -6.21
N LEU A 104 -22.54 -25.24 -5.82
CA LEU A 104 -22.96 -24.20 -6.77
C LEU A 104 -21.77 -23.62 -7.53
N ALA A 105 -20.68 -23.34 -6.83
CA ALA A 105 -19.44 -22.88 -7.44
C ALA A 105 -18.92 -23.88 -8.49
N LYS A 106 -18.91 -25.18 -8.16
CA LYS A 106 -18.49 -26.21 -9.12
C LYS A 106 -19.39 -26.24 -10.34
N LYS A 107 -20.71 -26.17 -10.15
CA LYS A 107 -21.68 -26.14 -11.27
C LYS A 107 -21.48 -24.93 -12.16
N VAL A 108 -21.23 -23.75 -11.58
CA VAL A 108 -20.96 -22.52 -12.33
C VAL A 108 -19.63 -22.61 -13.07
N ALA A 109 -18.58 -23.13 -12.42
CA ALA A 109 -17.28 -23.31 -13.04
C ALA A 109 -17.34 -24.25 -14.26
N ASP A 110 -18.04 -25.39 -14.12
CA ASP A 110 -18.23 -26.35 -15.20
C ASP A 110 -19.01 -25.71 -16.37
N GLY A 111 -20.07 -24.95 -16.08
CA GLY A 111 -20.88 -24.27 -17.09
C GLY A 111 -20.15 -23.14 -17.82
N LEU A 112 -19.33 -22.36 -17.12
CA LEU A 112 -18.52 -21.28 -17.69
C LEU A 112 -17.16 -21.74 -18.23
N LYS A 113 -16.81 -23.04 -18.08
CA LYS A 113 -15.47 -23.58 -18.37
C LYS A 113 -14.35 -22.81 -17.65
N ALA A 114 -14.61 -22.42 -16.40
CA ALA A 114 -13.73 -21.62 -15.56
C ALA A 114 -12.98 -22.50 -14.55
N ALA A 115 -11.90 -21.96 -13.96
CA ALA A 115 -11.13 -22.66 -12.94
C ALA A 115 -11.90 -22.67 -11.59
N TYR A 116 -11.92 -23.83 -10.92
CA TYR A 116 -12.58 -24.04 -9.64
C TYR A 116 -11.57 -24.34 -8.53
N PHE A 117 -11.73 -23.67 -7.39
CA PHE A 117 -10.89 -23.84 -6.21
C PHE A 117 -11.77 -23.95 -4.95
N PRO A 118 -11.82 -25.11 -4.25
CA PRO A 118 -12.40 -25.16 -2.92
C PRO A 118 -11.49 -24.39 -1.97
N LEU A 119 -12.06 -23.48 -1.19
CA LEU A 119 -11.29 -22.65 -0.25
C LEU A 119 -11.42 -23.16 1.18
N ASP A 120 -12.64 -23.52 1.59
CA ASP A 120 -12.94 -23.96 2.95
C ASP A 120 -14.20 -24.86 2.91
N GLU A 121 -14.04 -26.11 3.34
CA GLU A 121 -15.14 -27.09 3.35
C GLU A 121 -16.07 -26.85 4.55
N ASP A 122 -15.53 -26.43 5.69
CA ASP A 122 -16.32 -26.21 6.92
C ASP A 122 -17.24 -24.99 6.77
N PHE A 123 -16.78 -23.98 6.02
CA PHE A 123 -17.56 -22.77 5.70
C PHE A 123 -18.24 -22.83 4.32
N ASP A 124 -18.26 -23.99 3.68
CA ASP A 124 -18.91 -24.22 2.38
C ASP A 124 -18.52 -23.14 1.34
N THR A 125 -17.20 -22.87 1.22
CA THR A 125 -16.68 -21.74 0.44
C THR A 125 -15.80 -22.22 -0.72
N ALA A 126 -16.08 -21.73 -1.93
CA ALA A 126 -15.27 -21.99 -3.13
C ALA A 126 -15.15 -20.74 -4.00
N ARG A 127 -14.08 -20.71 -4.80
CA ARG A 127 -13.75 -19.68 -5.76
C ARG A 127 -13.80 -20.20 -7.18
N VAL A 128 -14.37 -19.42 -8.07
CA VAL A 128 -14.35 -19.61 -9.53
C VAL A 128 -13.60 -18.46 -10.15
N ILE A 129 -12.63 -18.76 -11.02
CA ILE A 129 -11.85 -17.74 -11.74
C ILE A 129 -12.10 -17.87 -13.22
N LEU A 130 -12.67 -16.85 -13.82
CA LEU A 130 -12.88 -16.71 -15.24
C LEU A 130 -11.82 -15.77 -15.83
N GLN A 131 -11.11 -16.23 -16.85
CA GLN A 131 -10.15 -15.40 -17.57
C GLN A 131 -10.80 -14.84 -18.83
N ASN A 132 -10.83 -13.53 -18.95
CA ASN A 132 -11.41 -12.82 -20.07
C ASN A 132 -10.43 -12.73 -21.25
N GLU A 133 -10.95 -12.52 -22.46
CA GLU A 133 -10.15 -12.39 -23.68
C GLU A 133 -9.19 -11.18 -23.66
N ASP A 134 -9.53 -10.14 -22.92
CA ASP A 134 -8.70 -8.94 -22.72
C ASP A 134 -7.58 -9.12 -21.67
N GLY A 135 -7.46 -10.32 -21.09
CA GLY A 135 -6.48 -10.65 -20.04
C GLY A 135 -6.93 -10.28 -18.63
N THR A 136 -8.09 -9.68 -18.46
CA THR A 136 -8.67 -9.43 -17.13
C THR A 136 -9.20 -10.73 -16.53
N ARG A 137 -9.43 -10.73 -15.21
CA ARG A 137 -9.97 -11.88 -14.49
C ARG A 137 -11.18 -11.46 -13.69
N ASP A 138 -12.25 -12.24 -13.83
CA ASP A 138 -13.38 -12.16 -12.92
C ASP A 138 -13.27 -13.27 -11.87
N VAL A 139 -13.48 -12.90 -10.62
CA VAL A 139 -13.43 -13.80 -9.46
C VAL A 139 -14.83 -13.89 -8.87
N LEU A 140 -15.33 -15.11 -8.74
CA LEU A 140 -16.65 -15.39 -8.18
C LEU A 140 -16.46 -16.25 -6.93
N ASP A 141 -16.74 -15.73 -5.77
CA ASP A 141 -16.68 -16.43 -4.49
C ASP A 141 -18.08 -16.85 -4.05
N PHE A 142 -18.28 -18.13 -3.83
CA PHE A 142 -19.51 -18.69 -3.30
C PHE A 142 -19.28 -19.15 -1.86
N ALA A 143 -20.10 -18.65 -0.93
CA ALA A 143 -19.98 -18.98 0.48
C ALA A 143 -21.34 -19.36 1.08
N GLY A 144 -21.33 -20.29 2.03
CA GLY A 144 -22.48 -20.62 2.85
C GLY A 144 -22.93 -19.45 3.72
N TYR A 145 -24.23 -19.37 4.05
CA TYR A 145 -24.74 -18.38 5.00
C TYR A 145 -24.10 -18.56 6.38
N ARG A 146 -23.80 -17.44 7.01
CA ARG A 146 -23.49 -17.39 8.42
C ARG A 146 -24.81 -17.30 9.19
N GLY A 147 -25.29 -18.39 9.72
CA GLY A 147 -26.59 -18.47 10.39
C GLY A 147 -27.63 -19.24 9.57
N GLN A 148 -28.91 -18.99 9.83
CA GLN A 148 -30.03 -19.73 9.22
C GLN A 148 -30.62 -19.03 7.99
N SER A 149 -30.36 -17.74 7.85
CA SER A 149 -30.92 -16.90 6.79
C SER A 149 -29.89 -15.91 6.22
N ILE A 150 -30.22 -15.28 5.09
CA ILE A 150 -29.39 -14.21 4.54
C ILE A 150 -29.35 -12.98 5.46
N GLU A 151 -30.42 -12.71 6.20
CA GLU A 151 -30.49 -11.63 7.18
C GLU A 151 -29.49 -11.85 8.32
N ASP A 152 -29.37 -13.09 8.82
CA ASP A 152 -28.36 -13.47 9.83
C ASP A 152 -26.95 -13.26 9.30
N ASP A 153 -26.68 -13.67 8.05
CA ASP A 153 -25.38 -13.44 7.40
C ASP A 153 -25.06 -11.95 7.30
N LEU A 154 -26.02 -11.12 6.88
CA LEU A 154 -25.86 -9.68 6.78
C LEU A 154 -25.57 -9.03 8.14
N GLN A 155 -26.25 -9.45 9.20
CA GLN A 155 -26.02 -8.97 10.58
C GLN A 155 -24.64 -9.36 11.11
N GLY A 156 -24.12 -10.52 10.69
CA GLY A 156 -22.79 -11.02 11.07
C GLY A 156 -21.63 -10.32 10.36
N ARG A 157 -21.89 -9.47 9.36
CA ARG A 157 -20.86 -8.76 8.59
C ARG A 157 -20.19 -7.64 9.39
N ASP A 158 -19.14 -7.04 8.80
CA ASP A 158 -18.35 -5.99 9.43
C ASP A 158 -19.11 -4.65 9.52
N PHE A 159 -19.51 -4.10 8.36
CA PHE A 159 -20.11 -2.78 8.25
C PHE A 159 -21.36 -2.82 7.38
N THR A 160 -22.32 -1.93 7.69
CA THR A 160 -23.61 -1.87 6.99
C THR A 160 -23.44 -1.66 5.49
N ILE A 161 -22.42 -0.92 5.05
CA ILE A 161 -22.11 -0.73 3.63
C ILE A 161 -21.73 -2.03 2.88
N ASN A 162 -21.33 -3.07 3.59
CA ASN A 162 -21.01 -4.39 3.06
C ASN A 162 -22.11 -5.43 3.38
N ALA A 163 -23.14 -5.03 4.12
CA ALA A 163 -24.27 -5.85 4.55
C ALA A 163 -25.53 -5.59 3.73
N ILE A 164 -25.33 -5.49 2.43
CA ILE A 164 -26.40 -5.34 1.44
C ILE A 164 -26.34 -6.58 0.55
N ALA A 165 -27.49 -7.17 0.27
CA ALA A 165 -27.61 -8.31 -0.64
C ALA A 165 -28.54 -7.97 -1.81
N MET A 166 -28.28 -8.58 -2.97
CA MET A 166 -29.15 -8.57 -4.13
C MET A 166 -29.50 -9.99 -4.51
N ASN A 167 -30.78 -10.33 -4.53
CA ASN A 167 -31.24 -11.63 -5.01
C ASN A 167 -30.85 -11.79 -6.48
N LEU A 168 -30.12 -12.88 -6.81
CA LEU A 168 -29.59 -13.12 -8.14
C LEU A 168 -30.70 -13.27 -9.20
N HIS A 169 -31.84 -13.89 -8.84
CA HIS A 169 -32.92 -14.18 -9.78
C HIS A 169 -33.90 -13.00 -9.94
N THR A 170 -34.27 -12.35 -8.84
CA THR A 170 -35.28 -11.27 -8.86
C THR A 170 -34.68 -9.87 -8.99
N GLY A 171 -33.37 -9.71 -8.68
CA GLY A 171 -32.74 -8.39 -8.59
C GLY A 171 -33.16 -7.57 -7.37
N GLU A 172 -33.95 -8.15 -6.46
CA GLU A 172 -34.42 -7.47 -5.25
C GLU A 172 -33.27 -7.19 -4.29
N ILE A 173 -33.22 -5.96 -3.75
CA ILE A 173 -32.23 -5.53 -2.76
C ILE A 173 -32.77 -5.78 -1.35
N LEU A 174 -31.98 -6.51 -0.58
CA LEU A 174 -32.15 -6.72 0.86
C LEU A 174 -31.13 -5.85 1.61
N ASP A 175 -31.62 -4.86 2.33
CA ASP A 175 -30.80 -3.92 3.11
C ASP A 175 -31.39 -3.72 4.52
N PRO A 176 -31.34 -4.76 5.38
CA PRO A 176 -31.98 -4.69 6.70
C PRO A 176 -31.27 -3.70 7.64
N LEU A 177 -30.00 -3.35 7.37
CA LEU A 177 -29.18 -2.51 8.24
C LEU A 177 -28.98 -1.08 7.72
N GLY A 178 -29.63 -0.70 6.60
CA GLY A 178 -29.57 0.63 6.03
C GLY A 178 -28.21 0.97 5.39
N GLY A 179 -27.54 -0.02 4.81
CA GLY A 179 -26.24 0.11 4.17
C GLY A 179 -26.25 1.07 2.98
N VAL A 180 -27.32 1.06 2.17
CA VAL A 180 -27.50 2.00 1.05
C VAL A 180 -27.51 3.45 1.54
N ASN A 181 -28.18 3.74 2.65
CA ASN A 181 -28.18 5.07 3.24
C ASN A 181 -26.78 5.43 3.80
N ALA A 182 -26.11 4.48 4.46
CA ALA A 182 -24.76 4.69 4.98
C ALA A 182 -23.74 5.01 3.84
N ILE A 183 -23.86 4.36 2.67
CA ILE A 183 -23.07 4.68 1.47
C ILE A 183 -23.29 6.12 1.03
N ARG A 184 -24.56 6.56 0.94
CA ARG A 184 -24.91 7.92 0.50
C ARG A 184 -24.47 9.00 1.46
N GLU A 185 -24.58 8.72 2.76
CA GLU A 185 -24.09 9.59 3.83
C GLU A 185 -22.57 9.55 3.97
N LYS A 186 -21.90 8.68 3.20
CA LYS A 186 -20.45 8.45 3.26
C LYS A 186 -20.00 8.08 4.69
N ARG A 187 -20.71 7.13 5.30
CA ARG A 187 -20.47 6.69 6.67
C ARG A 187 -20.13 5.19 6.76
N ILE A 188 -19.14 4.87 7.59
CA ILE A 188 -18.83 3.50 8.04
C ILE A 188 -19.55 3.28 9.36
N ARG A 189 -20.52 2.36 9.38
CA ARG A 189 -21.29 1.95 10.56
C ARG A 189 -21.11 0.45 10.79
N ALA A 190 -20.81 0.03 12.02
CA ALA A 190 -20.76 -1.39 12.39
C ALA A 190 -22.15 -2.03 12.26
N CYS A 191 -22.21 -3.29 11.81
CA CYS A 191 -23.48 -4.03 11.71
C CYS A 191 -24.10 -4.31 13.07
N SER A 192 -23.27 -4.57 14.09
CA SER A 192 -23.71 -4.79 15.47
C SER A 192 -22.63 -4.38 16.47
N GLU A 193 -23.01 -4.21 17.72
CA GLU A 193 -22.05 -3.92 18.81
C GLU A 193 -21.02 -5.04 18.98
N ALA A 194 -21.44 -6.29 18.83
CA ALA A 194 -20.58 -7.47 18.97
C ALA A 194 -19.60 -7.64 17.82
N SER A 195 -19.87 -7.05 16.64
CA SER A 195 -19.13 -7.35 15.41
C SER A 195 -17.63 -7.06 15.50
N LEU A 196 -17.25 -5.99 16.22
CA LEU A 196 -15.84 -5.57 16.39
C LEU A 196 -15.13 -6.34 17.52
N ILE A 197 -15.87 -6.84 18.52
CA ILE A 197 -15.32 -7.66 19.60
C ILE A 197 -15.10 -9.09 19.09
N THR A 198 -16.03 -9.61 18.31
CA THR A 198 -15.95 -10.96 17.73
C THR A 198 -14.78 -11.08 16.76
N ASP A 199 -14.52 -10.03 15.96
CA ASP A 199 -13.39 -10.01 15.04
C ASP A 199 -12.71 -8.62 15.03
N PRO A 200 -11.77 -8.38 15.96
CA PRO A 200 -11.12 -7.08 16.14
C PRO A 200 -10.37 -6.54 14.92
N ILE A 201 -9.97 -7.39 13.97
CA ILE A 201 -9.32 -6.93 12.71
C ILE A 201 -10.22 -5.98 11.91
N ARG A 202 -11.53 -6.03 12.14
CA ARG A 202 -12.51 -5.11 11.55
C ARG A 202 -12.22 -3.65 11.89
N ILE A 203 -11.49 -3.36 12.96
CA ILE A 203 -11.02 -2.00 13.29
C ILE A 203 -10.11 -1.47 12.16
N LEU A 204 -9.10 -2.25 11.75
CA LEU A 204 -8.22 -1.86 10.65
C LEU A 204 -8.97 -1.78 9.33
N ARG A 205 -9.90 -2.72 9.10
CA ARG A 205 -10.78 -2.71 7.91
C ARG A 205 -11.65 -1.45 7.84
N ALA A 206 -12.19 -0.97 8.97
CA ALA A 206 -12.95 0.29 9.03
C ALA A 206 -12.11 1.48 8.57
N VAL A 207 -10.90 1.60 9.12
CA VAL A 207 -9.98 2.70 8.77
C VAL A 207 -9.56 2.61 7.30
N ARG A 208 -9.23 1.41 6.82
CA ARG A 208 -8.89 1.18 5.40
C ARG A 208 -10.04 1.57 4.47
N GLN A 209 -11.27 1.11 4.75
CA GLN A 209 -12.43 1.42 3.93
C GLN A 209 -12.79 2.91 4.01
N ALA A 210 -12.70 3.53 5.19
CA ALA A 210 -12.90 4.97 5.35
C ALA A 210 -11.94 5.78 4.48
N ALA A 211 -10.65 5.43 4.49
CA ALA A 211 -9.64 6.07 3.64
C ALA A 211 -9.88 5.81 2.15
N ALA A 212 -10.17 4.55 1.76
CA ALA A 212 -10.36 4.16 0.36
C ALA A 212 -11.58 4.81 -0.30
N PHE A 213 -12.67 4.99 0.46
CA PHE A 213 -13.92 5.55 -0.07
C PHE A 213 -14.10 7.05 0.24
N GLY A 214 -13.23 7.65 1.06
CA GLY A 214 -13.43 9.00 1.56
C GLY A 214 -14.64 9.12 2.50
N PHE A 215 -14.92 8.06 3.28
CA PHE A 215 -16.04 8.00 4.21
C PHE A 215 -15.59 8.35 5.63
N SER A 216 -16.52 8.86 6.44
CA SER A 216 -16.31 9.08 7.87
C SER A 216 -16.77 7.87 8.69
N ILE A 217 -16.06 7.54 9.76
CA ILE A 217 -16.49 6.50 10.70
C ILE A 217 -17.49 7.13 11.67
N GLU A 218 -18.65 6.50 11.83
CA GLU A 218 -19.70 6.98 12.72
C GLU A 218 -19.25 7.05 14.19
N PRO A 219 -19.72 8.04 14.98
CA PRO A 219 -19.31 8.21 16.38
C PRO A 219 -19.48 6.95 17.25
N GLU A 220 -20.63 6.26 17.15
CA GLU A 220 -20.89 5.03 17.90
C GLU A 220 -19.93 3.90 17.46
N THR A 221 -19.73 3.74 16.16
CA THR A 221 -18.75 2.77 15.64
C THR A 221 -17.34 3.08 16.16
N ARG A 222 -16.92 4.36 16.26
CA ARG A 222 -15.63 4.72 16.86
C ARG A 222 -15.53 4.36 18.34
N LYS A 223 -16.61 4.47 19.12
CA LYS A 223 -16.64 4.02 20.51
C LYS A 223 -16.43 2.52 20.60
N LEU A 224 -17.16 1.74 19.80
CA LEU A 224 -17.02 0.29 19.73
C LEU A 224 -15.59 -0.12 19.31
N MET A 225 -14.99 0.59 18.34
CA MET A 225 -13.60 0.34 17.94
C MET A 225 -12.62 0.55 19.09
N LYS A 226 -12.77 1.63 19.87
CA LYS A 226 -11.91 1.90 21.04
C LYS A 226 -12.07 0.81 22.11
N THR A 227 -13.27 0.35 22.36
CA THR A 227 -13.54 -0.75 23.30
C THR A 227 -12.94 -2.08 22.83
N ALA A 228 -12.99 -2.35 21.52
CA ALA A 228 -12.47 -3.58 20.94
C ALA A 228 -10.94 -3.56 20.67
N ALA A 229 -10.28 -2.40 20.67
CA ALA A 229 -8.86 -2.26 20.36
C ALA A 229 -7.93 -3.17 21.19
N PRO A 230 -8.12 -3.38 22.53
CA PRO A 230 -7.29 -4.30 23.30
C PRO A 230 -7.31 -5.76 22.80
N HIS A 231 -8.40 -6.19 22.14
CA HIS A 231 -8.51 -7.55 21.63
C HIS A 231 -7.70 -7.80 20.34
N LEU A 232 -7.12 -6.75 19.73
CA LEU A 232 -6.23 -6.89 18.56
C LEU A 232 -5.00 -7.76 18.84
N VAL A 233 -4.57 -7.88 20.09
CA VAL A 233 -3.46 -8.77 20.47
C VAL A 233 -3.77 -10.26 20.26
N GLN A 234 -5.05 -10.62 20.09
CA GLN A 234 -5.50 -11.99 19.85
C GLN A 234 -5.55 -12.34 18.34
N ILE A 235 -5.42 -11.35 17.49
CA ILE A 235 -5.44 -11.54 16.03
C ILE A 235 -4.11 -12.14 15.56
N SER A 236 -4.18 -13.10 14.63
CA SER A 236 -2.97 -13.67 14.06
C SER A 236 -2.11 -12.60 13.38
N PRO A 237 -0.78 -12.68 13.51
CA PRO A 237 0.14 -11.70 12.91
C PRO A 237 -0.07 -11.52 11.41
N GLU A 238 -0.43 -12.58 10.70
CA GLU A 238 -0.67 -12.59 9.26
C GLU A 238 -1.89 -11.73 8.90
N ARG A 239 -3.01 -11.89 9.61
CA ARG A 239 -4.23 -11.08 9.38
C ARG A 239 -3.97 -9.61 9.70
N LEU A 240 -3.26 -9.34 10.80
CA LEU A 240 -2.89 -7.99 11.20
C LEU A 240 -1.99 -7.33 10.15
N ARG A 241 -0.92 -8.03 9.74
CA ARG A 241 0.00 -7.60 8.68
C ARG A 241 -0.77 -7.26 7.39
N ASP A 242 -1.60 -8.18 6.92
CA ASP A 242 -2.25 -8.03 5.62
C ASP A 242 -3.21 -6.83 5.59
N GLU A 243 -3.96 -6.56 6.66
CA GLU A 243 -4.80 -5.35 6.72
C GLU A 243 -3.96 -4.08 6.90
N LEU A 244 -2.87 -4.11 7.69
CA LEU A 244 -1.95 -2.99 7.85
C LEU A 244 -1.29 -2.62 6.50
N PHE A 245 -0.78 -3.60 5.77
CA PHE A 245 -0.14 -3.35 4.48
C PHE A 245 -1.13 -2.86 3.42
N LYS A 246 -2.39 -3.32 3.44
CA LYS A 246 -3.47 -2.74 2.61
C LYS A 246 -3.78 -1.27 2.96
N ILE A 247 -3.63 -0.88 4.23
CA ILE A 247 -3.74 0.53 4.65
C ILE A 247 -2.59 1.34 4.06
N LEU A 248 -1.36 0.84 4.16
CA LEU A 248 -0.15 1.51 3.66
C LEU A 248 -0.11 1.58 2.12
N GLU A 249 -0.68 0.60 1.42
CA GLU A 249 -0.82 0.59 -0.04
C GLU A 249 -1.91 1.57 -0.51
N GLY A 250 -2.90 1.82 0.33
CA GLY A 250 -4.07 2.63 0.01
C GLY A 250 -3.80 4.13 -0.06
N PRO A 251 -4.84 4.93 -0.35
CA PRO A 251 -4.73 6.38 -0.36
C PRO A 251 -4.62 6.94 1.06
N ARG A 252 -3.90 8.05 1.19
CA ARG A 252 -3.76 8.80 2.44
C ARG A 252 -3.34 7.95 3.65
N PRO A 253 -2.22 7.18 3.55
CA PRO A 253 -1.74 6.36 4.66
C PRO A 253 -1.45 7.18 5.92
N ASP A 254 -1.04 8.44 5.80
CA ASP A 254 -0.88 9.39 6.88
C ASP A 254 -2.16 9.57 7.71
N ALA A 255 -3.28 9.79 7.04
CA ALA A 255 -4.57 9.98 7.69
C ALA A 255 -5.08 8.67 8.33
N ALA A 256 -4.85 7.53 7.68
CA ALA A 256 -5.22 6.23 8.20
C ALA A 256 -4.42 5.87 9.47
N ILE A 257 -3.11 6.06 9.47
CA ILE A 257 -2.26 5.84 10.66
C ILE A 257 -2.64 6.81 11.79
N ARG A 258 -2.90 8.08 11.48
CA ARG A 258 -3.42 9.04 12.47
C ARG A 258 -4.77 8.60 13.04
N ALA A 259 -5.67 8.05 12.22
CA ALA A 259 -6.96 7.55 12.70
C ALA A 259 -6.78 6.35 13.66
N LEU A 260 -5.89 5.40 13.33
CA LEU A 260 -5.55 4.28 14.23
C LEU A 260 -4.97 4.78 15.58
N GLU A 261 -4.15 5.82 15.53
CA GLU A 261 -3.61 6.45 16.73
C GLU A 261 -4.71 7.08 17.59
N MET A 262 -5.60 7.90 16.99
CA MET A 262 -6.72 8.54 17.68
C MET A 262 -7.74 7.54 18.28
N LEU A 263 -7.82 6.34 17.69
CA LEU A 263 -8.62 5.23 18.18
C LEU A 263 -7.93 4.42 19.29
N GLY A 264 -6.66 4.74 19.62
CA GLY A 264 -5.88 4.01 20.62
C GLY A 264 -5.42 2.63 20.17
N VAL A 265 -5.31 2.40 18.86
CA VAL A 265 -4.97 1.11 18.26
C VAL A 265 -3.45 0.87 18.21
N ILE A 266 -2.66 1.92 18.00
CA ILE A 266 -1.20 1.84 17.81
C ILE A 266 -0.48 1.05 18.91
N PRO A 267 -0.78 1.23 20.22
CA PRO A 267 -0.09 0.47 21.28
C PRO A 267 -0.24 -1.06 21.17
N TYR A 268 -1.29 -1.54 20.52
CA TYR A 268 -1.57 -2.98 20.38
C TYR A 268 -0.98 -3.59 19.12
N ILE A 269 -0.76 -2.79 18.06
CA ILE A 269 -0.29 -3.30 16.77
C ILE A 269 1.16 -2.91 16.45
N LEU A 270 1.58 -1.68 16.81
CA LEU A 270 2.89 -1.08 16.56
C LEU A 270 3.36 -0.31 17.81
N PRO A 271 3.56 -0.99 18.96
CA PRO A 271 3.78 -0.35 20.26
C PRO A 271 5.01 0.58 20.29
N GLU A 272 6.03 0.31 19.46
CA GLU A 272 7.25 1.11 19.38
C GLU A 272 6.96 2.56 18.96
N LEU A 273 5.94 2.77 18.14
CA LEU A 273 5.57 4.10 17.65
C LEU A 273 4.95 4.99 18.73
N SER A 274 4.42 4.39 19.79
CA SER A 274 3.80 5.16 20.89
C SER A 274 4.78 6.10 21.59
N GLN A 275 6.08 5.82 21.53
CA GLN A 275 7.14 6.59 22.18
C GLN A 275 7.54 7.85 21.40
N LEU A 276 7.10 7.99 20.15
CA LEU A 276 7.52 9.09 19.28
C LEU A 276 6.83 10.42 19.63
N LYS A 277 5.68 10.35 20.32
CA LYS A 277 4.89 11.52 20.68
C LYS A 277 5.62 12.42 21.68
N GLY A 278 5.61 13.73 21.41
CA GLY A 278 6.22 14.73 22.28
C GLY A 278 7.75 14.70 22.32
N VAL A 279 8.38 13.88 21.48
CA VAL A 279 9.84 13.87 21.36
C VAL A 279 10.28 15.04 20.50
N THR A 280 10.76 16.08 21.17
CA THR A 280 11.23 17.32 20.54
C THR A 280 12.51 17.10 19.74
N GLN A 281 12.67 17.85 18.66
CA GLN A 281 13.83 17.86 17.79
C GLN A 281 14.38 19.28 17.68
N SER A 282 15.64 19.44 17.29
CA SER A 282 16.22 20.76 16.98
C SER A 282 15.96 21.14 15.52
N GLU A 283 16.04 22.41 15.24
CA GLU A 283 16.04 22.91 13.85
C GLU A 283 17.01 22.11 12.98
N PRO A 284 16.62 21.85 11.74
CA PRO A 284 15.52 22.44 10.97
C PRO A 284 14.14 21.76 11.14
N HIS A 285 13.99 20.76 12.01
CA HIS A 285 12.70 20.11 12.24
C HIS A 285 11.72 21.07 12.90
N VAL A 286 10.52 21.19 12.33
CA VAL A 286 9.46 22.08 12.82
C VAL A 286 8.40 21.36 13.68
N GLN A 287 8.53 20.04 13.84
CA GLN A 287 7.56 19.17 14.49
C GLN A 287 8.25 18.22 15.48
N ASP A 288 7.46 17.59 16.40
CA ASP A 288 7.94 16.43 17.16
C ASP A 288 8.11 15.21 16.25
N VAL A 289 8.77 14.15 16.75
CA VAL A 289 9.09 12.98 15.93
C VAL A 289 7.84 12.29 15.39
N TRP A 290 6.74 12.22 16.15
CA TRP A 290 5.51 11.60 15.69
C TRP A 290 4.82 12.39 14.57
N ALA A 291 4.66 13.69 14.78
CA ALA A 291 4.05 14.56 13.77
C ALA A 291 4.89 14.59 12.48
N HIS A 292 6.23 14.61 12.62
CA HIS A 292 7.18 14.46 11.52
C HIS A 292 7.00 13.13 10.77
N THR A 293 6.90 12.00 11.47
CA THR A 293 6.68 10.69 10.85
C THR A 293 5.40 10.67 10.02
N LEU A 294 4.30 11.24 10.53
CA LEU A 294 3.06 11.37 9.76
C LEU A 294 3.20 12.32 8.56
N ALA A 295 3.97 13.39 8.70
CA ALA A 295 4.27 14.30 7.60
C ALA A 295 5.10 13.61 6.50
N VAL A 296 6.07 12.76 6.87
CA VAL A 296 6.83 11.93 5.91
C VAL A 296 5.89 11.04 5.11
N LEU A 297 4.94 10.33 5.75
CA LEU A 297 3.95 9.51 5.01
C LEU A 297 3.12 10.35 4.05
N ARG A 298 2.67 11.54 4.48
CA ARG A 298 1.87 12.46 3.64
C ARG A 298 2.66 12.95 2.43
N HIS A 299 3.91 13.39 2.64
CA HIS A 299 4.76 13.87 1.56
C HIS A 299 5.20 12.75 0.62
N LEU A 300 5.44 11.54 1.16
CA LEU A 300 5.74 10.38 0.34
C LEU A 300 4.56 10.05 -0.59
N ASP A 301 3.33 9.99 -0.07
CA ASP A 301 2.13 9.75 -0.89
C ASP A 301 1.95 10.82 -1.99
N ALA A 302 2.16 12.10 -1.65
CA ALA A 302 2.10 13.20 -2.61
C ALA A 302 3.19 13.10 -3.69
N ILE A 303 4.44 12.82 -3.32
CA ILE A 303 5.57 12.66 -4.24
C ILE A 303 5.34 11.48 -5.17
N LEU A 304 4.90 10.32 -4.65
CA LEU A 304 4.60 9.15 -5.47
C LEU A 304 3.41 9.39 -6.40
N GLY A 305 2.43 10.19 -5.99
CA GLY A 305 1.35 10.65 -6.85
C GLY A 305 1.85 11.46 -8.05
N ILE A 306 2.77 12.41 -7.83
CA ILE A 306 3.39 13.25 -8.87
C ILE A 306 4.31 12.42 -9.79
N LEU A 307 5.03 11.46 -9.23
CA LEU A 307 5.92 10.56 -9.97
C LEU A 307 5.22 9.29 -10.48
N SER A 308 3.90 9.26 -10.44
CA SER A 308 3.09 8.17 -11.01
C SER A 308 3.08 8.24 -12.55
N PRO A 309 3.13 7.10 -13.27
CA PRO A 309 2.88 7.06 -14.72
C PRO A 309 1.52 7.62 -15.14
N ARG A 310 0.56 7.65 -14.21
CA ARG A 310 -0.81 8.16 -14.42
C ARG A 310 -0.99 9.63 -14.02
N TYR A 311 0.09 10.34 -13.69
CA TYR A 311 0.01 11.74 -13.29
C TYR A 311 -0.48 12.62 -14.45
N ASP A 312 -1.54 13.37 -14.18
CA ASP A 312 -2.12 14.32 -15.16
C ASP A 312 -1.62 15.73 -14.86
N GLU A 313 -0.68 16.21 -15.67
CA GLU A 313 -0.07 17.54 -15.51
C GLU A 313 -1.09 18.67 -15.68
N GLN A 314 -2.15 18.45 -16.46
CA GLN A 314 -3.16 19.49 -16.70
C GLN A 314 -4.09 19.69 -15.49
N LYS A 315 -4.22 18.67 -14.63
CA LYS A 315 -5.02 18.73 -13.40
C LYS A 315 -4.21 19.10 -12.16
N ALA A 316 -2.89 19.24 -12.31
CA ALA A 316 -2.00 19.54 -11.20
C ALA A 316 -2.08 21.00 -10.81
N ASN A 317 -2.66 21.31 -9.65
CA ASN A 317 -2.40 22.55 -8.93
C ASN A 317 -0.97 22.47 -8.35
N ALA A 318 0.02 22.68 -9.21
CA ALA A 318 1.40 22.54 -8.81
C ALA A 318 1.85 23.79 -8.04
N ASP A 319 2.12 23.62 -6.75
CA ASP A 319 3.01 24.54 -6.05
C ASP A 319 4.41 24.49 -6.68
N LEU A 320 5.21 25.50 -6.43
CA LEU A 320 6.56 25.64 -7.01
C LEU A 320 7.43 24.40 -6.74
N LEU A 321 7.37 23.83 -5.53
CA LEU A 321 8.18 22.67 -5.15
C LEU A 321 7.75 21.40 -5.91
N SER A 322 6.46 21.22 -6.15
CA SER A 322 5.92 20.15 -7.01
C SER A 322 6.31 20.36 -8.47
N GLY A 323 6.28 21.58 -8.97
CA GLY A 323 6.76 21.91 -10.32
C GLY A 323 8.24 21.57 -10.53
N LEU A 324 9.10 21.86 -9.56
CA LEU A 324 10.52 21.48 -9.60
C LEU A 324 10.69 19.95 -9.58
N LEU A 325 9.89 19.22 -8.80
CA LEU A 325 9.91 17.74 -8.78
C LEU A 325 9.58 17.18 -10.17
N VAL A 326 8.52 17.67 -10.82
CA VAL A 326 8.13 17.25 -12.17
C VAL A 326 9.27 17.53 -13.16
N LEU A 327 9.82 18.74 -13.13
CA LEU A 327 10.89 19.17 -14.05
C LEU A 327 12.14 18.28 -13.92
N ARG A 328 12.56 17.94 -12.70
CA ARG A 328 13.81 17.22 -12.45
C ARG A 328 13.67 15.70 -12.57
N LEU A 329 12.55 15.13 -12.14
CA LEU A 329 12.38 13.67 -11.97
C LEU A 329 11.23 13.07 -12.77
N GLY A 330 10.39 13.88 -13.42
CA GLY A 330 9.21 13.39 -14.15
C GLY A 330 9.52 12.37 -15.26
N ARG A 331 10.72 12.40 -15.82
CA ARG A 331 11.16 11.42 -16.84
C ARG A 331 11.30 9.99 -16.30
N TYR A 332 11.40 9.81 -14.98
CA TYR A 332 11.55 8.50 -14.34
C TYR A 332 10.24 7.88 -13.86
N ARG A 333 9.09 8.48 -14.17
CA ARG A 333 7.77 8.01 -13.71
C ARG A 333 7.51 6.53 -13.99
N GLN A 334 7.87 6.09 -15.20
CA GLN A 334 7.66 4.70 -15.60
C GLN A 334 8.51 3.74 -14.75
N GLN A 335 9.81 3.99 -14.65
CA GLN A 335 10.75 3.15 -13.91
C GLN A 335 10.42 3.13 -12.41
N ILE A 336 10.06 4.30 -11.83
CA ILE A 336 9.62 4.39 -10.44
C ILE A 336 8.31 3.60 -10.23
N GLY A 337 7.36 3.73 -11.16
CA GLY A 337 6.10 2.97 -11.12
C GLY A 337 6.33 1.47 -11.16
N GLU A 338 7.20 0.99 -12.05
CA GLU A 338 7.60 -0.43 -12.14
C GLU A 338 8.26 -0.91 -10.84
N HIS A 339 9.20 -0.13 -10.29
CA HIS A 339 9.87 -0.44 -9.03
C HIS A 339 8.88 -0.56 -7.86
N LEU A 340 7.96 0.37 -7.73
CA LEU A 340 6.97 0.38 -6.64
C LEU A 340 5.95 -0.76 -6.75
N ASN A 341 5.69 -1.24 -7.97
CA ASN A 341 4.78 -2.36 -8.25
C ASN A 341 5.45 -3.74 -8.14
N ILE A 342 6.76 -3.83 -7.85
CA ILE A 342 7.41 -5.10 -7.59
C ILE A 342 6.66 -5.82 -6.46
N ALA A 343 6.12 -7.00 -6.77
CA ALA A 343 5.51 -7.87 -5.78
C ALA A 343 6.60 -8.52 -4.93
N LEU A 344 6.72 -8.11 -3.68
CA LEU A 344 7.66 -8.71 -2.72
C LEU A 344 7.11 -10.01 -2.15
N ASN A 345 5.78 -10.09 -2.06
CA ASN A 345 5.05 -11.28 -1.66
C ASN A 345 3.60 -11.18 -2.15
N THR A 346 2.78 -12.22 -1.94
CA THR A 346 1.34 -12.15 -2.24
C THR A 346 0.70 -10.95 -1.53
N ASN A 347 0.08 -10.06 -2.28
CA ASN A 347 -0.59 -8.83 -1.81
C ASN A 347 0.30 -7.80 -1.10
N ARG A 348 1.62 -7.85 -1.26
CA ARG A 348 2.54 -6.84 -0.73
C ARG A 348 3.52 -6.38 -1.80
N SER A 349 3.51 -5.08 -2.05
CA SER A 349 4.38 -4.42 -3.04
C SER A 349 5.57 -3.73 -2.38
N ALA A 350 6.57 -3.36 -3.18
CA ALA A 350 7.65 -2.50 -2.73
C ALA A 350 7.13 -1.15 -2.20
N ARG A 351 6.01 -0.63 -2.78
CA ARG A 351 5.35 0.59 -2.29
C ARG A 351 4.91 0.46 -0.83
N SER A 352 4.16 -0.58 -0.49
CA SER A 352 3.65 -0.76 0.88
C SER A 352 4.77 -0.97 1.90
N LEU A 353 5.86 -1.66 1.51
CA LEU A 353 7.04 -1.81 2.36
C LEU A 353 7.78 -0.47 2.55
N LEU A 354 7.88 0.36 1.51
CA LEU A 354 8.46 1.71 1.60
C LEU A 354 7.69 2.59 2.60
N PHE A 355 6.34 2.54 2.58
CA PHE A 355 5.54 3.25 3.58
C PHE A 355 5.75 2.70 4.99
N PHE A 356 5.92 1.38 5.13
CA PHE A 356 6.25 0.78 6.42
C PHE A 356 7.64 1.21 6.91
N ALA A 357 8.63 1.28 6.00
CA ALA A 357 9.94 1.82 6.31
C ALA A 357 9.87 3.31 6.70
N ALA A 358 9.08 4.12 5.98
CA ALA A 358 8.85 5.52 6.32
C ALA A 358 8.19 5.70 7.70
N LEU A 359 7.32 4.77 8.11
CA LEU A 359 6.71 4.78 9.45
C LEU A 359 7.74 4.46 10.56
N TYR A 360 8.79 3.70 10.25
CA TYR A 360 9.79 3.22 11.20
C TYR A 360 11.16 3.92 11.09
N HIS A 361 11.40 4.81 10.13
CA HIS A 361 12.74 5.36 9.87
C HIS A 361 13.35 6.05 11.10
N ASP A 362 12.54 6.70 11.91
CA ASP A 362 12.91 7.47 13.10
C ASP A 362 12.49 6.80 14.43
N VAL A 363 12.08 5.54 14.39
CA VAL A 363 11.46 4.84 15.53
C VAL A 363 12.31 4.87 16.80
N ASN A 364 13.64 4.91 16.68
CA ASN A 364 14.55 4.89 17.81
C ASN A 364 15.16 6.26 18.17
N LYS A 365 14.65 7.36 17.65
CA LYS A 365 15.02 8.71 18.12
C LYS A 365 14.81 8.90 19.63
N PRO A 366 13.71 8.42 20.25
CA PRO A 366 13.55 8.56 21.71
C PRO A 366 14.69 7.94 22.52
N GLN A 367 15.18 6.76 22.12
CA GLN A 367 16.23 6.02 22.84
C GLN A 367 17.63 6.57 22.62
N THR A 368 17.85 7.29 21.53
CA THR A 368 19.16 7.84 21.16
C THR A 368 19.23 9.36 21.38
N LYS A 369 18.20 9.95 21.99
CA LYS A 369 18.14 11.38 22.27
C LYS A 369 19.26 11.80 23.22
N SER A 370 20.06 12.76 22.80
CA SER A 370 21.04 13.44 23.61
C SER A 370 20.95 14.96 23.42
N ILE A 371 21.35 15.72 24.40
CA ILE A 371 21.34 17.19 24.35
C ILE A 371 22.77 17.65 24.54
N GLU A 372 23.31 18.36 23.55
CA GLU A 372 24.66 18.96 23.61
C GLU A 372 24.66 20.18 24.56
N GLU A 373 25.84 20.64 24.97
CA GLU A 373 25.99 21.84 25.80
C GLU A 373 25.38 23.08 25.16
N SER A 374 25.34 23.15 23.84
CA SER A 374 24.66 24.19 23.06
C SER A 374 23.14 24.18 23.17
N GLY A 375 22.55 23.17 23.82
CA GLY A 375 21.11 22.91 23.81
C GLY A 375 20.61 22.16 22.57
N ARG A 376 21.48 21.84 21.60
CA ARG A 376 21.11 21.10 20.38
C ARG A 376 20.80 19.65 20.70
N ILE A 377 19.67 19.16 20.18
CA ILE A 377 19.25 17.76 20.31
C ILE A 377 19.87 16.94 19.18
N ARG A 378 20.45 15.81 19.56
CA ARG A 378 21.03 14.82 18.62
C ARG A 378 20.40 13.44 18.85
N PHE A 379 20.46 12.61 17.81
CA PHE A 379 19.91 11.25 17.81
C PHE A 379 20.92 10.29 17.14
N LEU A 380 22.15 10.25 17.67
CA LEU A 380 23.21 9.45 17.04
C LEU A 380 22.93 7.96 17.15
N GLY A 381 22.99 7.24 16.01
CA GLY A 381 22.77 5.80 15.92
C GLY A 381 21.29 5.38 15.93
N HIS A 382 20.33 6.33 15.79
CA HIS A 382 18.93 5.99 15.68
C HIS A 382 18.61 5.14 14.45
N ASP A 383 19.35 5.31 13.38
CA ASP A 383 19.26 4.58 12.12
C ASP A 383 19.63 3.09 12.31
N GLU A 384 20.76 2.80 12.95
CA GLU A 384 21.19 1.42 13.22
C GLU A 384 20.26 0.72 14.21
N LEU A 385 19.94 1.38 15.32
CA LEU A 385 19.02 0.82 16.31
C LEU A 385 17.59 0.70 15.75
N GLY A 386 17.18 1.65 14.90
CA GLY A 386 15.91 1.64 14.18
C GLY A 386 15.78 0.43 13.26
N ALA A 387 16.83 0.09 12.52
CA ALA A 387 16.86 -1.09 11.67
C ALA A 387 16.68 -2.39 12.48
N GLN A 388 17.29 -2.48 13.68
CA GLN A 388 17.13 -3.65 14.56
C GLN A 388 15.69 -3.73 15.14
N THR A 389 15.10 -2.60 15.49
CA THR A 389 13.71 -2.55 15.97
C THR A 389 12.73 -2.95 14.88
N ALA A 390 12.94 -2.45 13.66
CA ALA A 390 12.13 -2.79 12.50
C ALA A 390 12.26 -4.27 12.09
N GLU A 391 13.46 -4.88 12.22
CA GLU A 391 13.65 -6.32 12.04
C GLU A 391 12.76 -7.12 12.99
N LYS A 392 12.83 -6.83 14.29
CA LYS A 392 12.00 -7.52 15.31
C LYS A 392 10.51 -7.37 15.01
N ARG A 393 10.08 -6.18 14.59
CA ARG A 393 8.68 -5.95 14.20
C ARG A 393 8.31 -6.69 12.93
N GLY A 394 9.18 -6.72 11.92
CA GLY A 394 9.02 -7.49 10.69
C GLY A 394 8.84 -8.99 10.98
N GLN A 395 9.67 -9.56 11.86
CA GLN A 395 9.56 -10.94 12.32
C GLN A 395 8.24 -11.19 13.05
N ALA A 396 7.84 -10.29 13.96
CA ALA A 396 6.58 -10.38 14.69
C ALA A 396 5.36 -10.32 13.76
N LEU A 397 5.43 -9.56 12.67
CA LEU A 397 4.41 -9.48 11.62
C LEU A 397 4.54 -10.58 10.56
N ARG A 398 5.46 -11.53 10.69
CA ARG A 398 5.69 -12.60 9.71
C ARG A 398 5.99 -12.08 8.30
N LEU A 399 6.80 -11.04 8.19
CA LEU A 399 7.38 -10.65 6.90
C LEU A 399 8.40 -11.70 6.44
N SER A 400 8.61 -11.81 5.13
CA SER A 400 9.67 -12.68 4.59
C SER A 400 11.07 -12.12 4.92
N ASN A 401 12.08 -12.97 4.85
CA ASN A 401 13.47 -12.53 5.09
C ASN A 401 13.90 -11.41 4.12
N ASP A 402 13.50 -11.49 2.86
CA ASP A 402 13.84 -10.48 1.86
C ASP A 402 13.16 -9.12 2.16
N GLU A 403 11.89 -9.14 2.62
CA GLU A 403 11.20 -7.94 3.07
C GLU A 403 11.89 -7.33 4.29
N ILE A 404 12.32 -8.15 5.25
CA ILE A 404 13.03 -7.70 6.46
C ILE A 404 14.40 -7.10 6.10
N VAL A 405 15.17 -7.75 5.25
CA VAL A 405 16.48 -7.24 4.79
C VAL A 405 16.30 -5.89 4.08
N ARG A 406 15.32 -5.78 3.17
CA ARG A 406 15.02 -4.53 2.46
C ARG A 406 14.61 -3.43 3.44
N LEU A 407 13.75 -3.75 4.41
CA LEU A 407 13.32 -2.82 5.46
C LEU A 407 14.51 -2.30 6.28
N GLN A 408 15.41 -3.20 6.72
CA GLN A 408 16.61 -2.83 7.44
C GLN A 408 17.53 -1.94 6.63
N LEU A 409 17.76 -2.26 5.34
CA LEU A 409 18.59 -1.46 4.44
C LEU A 409 18.05 -0.03 4.29
N ILE A 410 16.73 0.12 4.12
CA ILE A 410 16.11 1.44 4.02
C ILE A 410 16.31 2.24 5.31
N ILE A 411 15.98 1.67 6.46
CA ILE A 411 16.06 2.39 7.74
C ILE A 411 17.51 2.72 8.11
N ARG A 412 18.43 1.77 8.00
CA ARG A 412 19.87 1.96 8.32
C ARG A 412 20.51 3.05 7.47
N ASN A 413 20.07 3.23 6.23
CA ASN A 413 20.72 4.11 5.27
C ASN A 413 19.94 5.40 4.97
N HIS A 414 18.82 5.66 5.64
CA HIS A 414 17.93 6.78 5.28
C HIS A 414 18.63 8.16 5.33
N MET A 415 19.60 8.34 6.21
CA MET A 415 20.37 9.59 6.32
C MET A 415 21.38 9.83 5.17
N ARG A 416 21.67 8.81 4.32
CA ARG A 416 22.77 8.92 3.32
C ARG A 416 22.49 9.90 2.19
N VAL A 417 21.23 10.07 1.80
CA VAL A 417 20.85 11.03 0.77
C VAL A 417 20.94 12.45 1.31
N HIS A 418 20.46 12.70 2.53
CA HIS A 418 20.53 14.02 3.19
C HIS A 418 21.96 14.54 3.30
N SER A 419 22.92 13.68 3.66
CA SER A 419 24.33 14.09 3.73
C SER A 419 24.91 14.50 2.38
N LYS A 420 24.39 13.95 1.26
CA LYS A 420 24.76 14.34 -0.09
C LYS A 420 24.10 15.64 -0.50
N SER A 421 22.82 15.84 -0.15
CA SER A 421 22.08 17.08 -0.44
C SER A 421 22.73 18.29 0.24
N SER A 422 23.12 18.16 1.50
CA SER A 422 23.84 19.24 2.22
C SER A 422 25.20 19.60 1.57
N ARG A 423 25.92 18.60 1.05
CA ARG A 423 27.18 18.85 0.31
C ARG A 423 26.92 19.52 -1.05
N LYS A 424 25.87 19.10 -1.76
CA LYS A 424 25.47 19.68 -3.04
C LYS A 424 25.09 21.15 -2.87
N GLU A 425 24.32 21.48 -1.86
CA GLU A 425 23.96 22.85 -1.48
C GLU A 425 25.21 23.70 -1.17
N ALA A 426 26.23 23.09 -0.57
CA ALA A 426 27.54 23.72 -0.35
C ALA A 426 28.43 23.76 -1.62
N GLY A 427 27.89 23.51 -2.81
CA GLY A 427 28.60 23.55 -4.08
C GLY A 427 29.53 22.37 -4.37
N GLN A 428 29.41 21.26 -3.63
CA GLN A 428 30.22 20.05 -3.83
C GLN A 428 29.47 19.04 -4.69
N GLU A 429 30.07 18.65 -5.81
CA GLU A 429 29.53 17.61 -6.68
C GLU A 429 29.59 16.21 -6.04
N ILE A 430 28.64 15.35 -6.37
CA ILE A 430 28.64 13.96 -5.92
C ILE A 430 29.63 13.17 -6.78
N SER A 431 30.64 12.60 -6.17
CA SER A 431 31.61 11.78 -6.92
C SER A 431 31.00 10.46 -7.38
N ARG A 432 31.43 9.96 -8.57
CA ARG A 432 31.07 8.61 -9.06
C ARG A 432 31.32 7.52 -8.00
N LYS A 433 32.39 7.67 -7.22
CA LYS A 433 32.68 6.77 -6.10
C LYS A 433 31.61 6.78 -5.01
N ALA A 434 31.07 7.93 -4.68
CA ALA A 434 30.00 8.06 -3.69
C ALA A 434 28.68 7.45 -4.19
N ILE A 435 28.39 7.57 -5.49
CA ILE A 435 27.25 6.94 -6.16
C ILE A 435 27.42 5.40 -6.17
N TYR A 436 28.58 4.91 -6.62
CA TYR A 436 28.88 3.48 -6.62
C TYR A 436 28.69 2.86 -5.23
N ARG A 437 29.32 3.45 -4.21
CA ARG A 437 29.22 2.95 -2.82
C ARG A 437 27.80 3.00 -2.27
N PHE A 438 27.01 4.01 -2.67
CA PHE A 438 25.61 4.08 -2.27
C PHE A 438 24.84 2.86 -2.77
N PHE A 439 24.89 2.55 -4.06
CA PHE A 439 24.16 1.42 -4.63
C PHE A 439 24.79 0.05 -4.35
N ARG A 440 26.11 -0.04 -4.18
CA ARG A 440 26.77 -1.24 -3.68
C ARG A 440 26.18 -1.70 -2.34
N ASP A 441 25.97 -0.74 -1.42
CA ASP A 441 25.52 -1.02 -0.07
C ASP A 441 24.00 -1.20 0.03
N THR A 442 23.23 -0.63 -0.89
CA THR A 442 21.76 -0.56 -0.81
C THR A 442 21.04 -1.35 -1.90
N GLY A 443 21.73 -1.65 -3.01
CA GLY A 443 21.08 -2.34 -4.14
C GLY A 443 19.84 -1.63 -4.63
N GLU A 444 18.80 -2.38 -4.89
CA GLU A 444 17.47 -1.87 -5.31
C GLU A 444 16.81 -0.97 -4.26
N SER A 445 17.08 -1.20 -2.96
CA SER A 445 16.58 -0.34 -1.89
C SER A 445 17.10 1.10 -1.99
N GLY A 446 18.11 1.36 -2.83
CA GLY A 446 18.59 2.69 -3.14
C GLY A 446 17.49 3.58 -3.76
N VAL A 447 16.60 3.01 -4.58
CA VAL A 447 15.44 3.72 -5.14
C VAL A 447 14.46 4.12 -4.03
N ASP A 448 14.17 3.20 -3.10
CA ASP A 448 13.32 3.47 -1.93
C ASP A 448 13.89 4.60 -1.07
N LEU A 449 15.22 4.58 -0.84
CA LEU A 449 15.93 5.59 -0.07
C LEU A 449 15.87 6.98 -0.70
N ILE A 450 15.97 7.07 -2.02
CA ILE A 450 15.84 8.34 -2.74
C ILE A 450 14.43 8.92 -2.57
N LEU A 451 13.40 8.08 -2.71
CA LEU A 451 12.01 8.48 -2.54
C LEU A 451 11.71 8.90 -1.09
N LEU A 452 12.19 8.12 -0.11
CA LEU A 452 12.04 8.44 1.30
C LEU A 452 12.73 9.75 1.66
N ALA A 453 13.96 9.99 1.20
CA ALA A 453 14.70 11.20 1.51
C ALA A 453 14.03 12.48 1.00
N MET A 454 13.38 12.42 -0.17
CA MET A 454 12.57 13.55 -0.65
C MET A 454 11.40 13.86 0.28
N ALA A 455 10.70 12.82 0.74
CA ALA A 455 9.57 12.96 1.65
C ALA A 455 10.01 13.47 3.03
N ASP A 456 11.11 12.94 3.54
CA ASP A 456 11.71 13.32 4.80
C ASP A 456 12.21 14.78 4.76
N THR A 457 12.88 15.22 3.68
CA THR A 457 13.25 16.63 3.49
C THR A 457 12.02 17.53 3.54
N ARG A 458 10.95 17.19 2.81
CA ARG A 458 9.72 18.00 2.85
C ARG A 458 9.08 18.05 4.24
N ALA A 459 9.12 16.95 4.97
CA ALA A 459 8.57 16.85 6.33
C ALA A 459 9.43 17.58 7.38
N THR A 460 10.76 17.56 7.22
CA THR A 460 11.70 18.22 8.12
C THR A 460 11.51 19.74 8.10
N TYR A 461 11.44 20.30 6.90
CA TYR A 461 11.38 21.76 6.72
C TYR A 461 9.96 22.30 6.61
N GLU A 462 8.99 21.52 6.10
CA GLU A 462 7.60 21.96 5.84
C GLU A 462 7.55 23.32 5.13
N HIS A 463 6.95 24.32 5.77
CA HIS A 463 6.82 25.68 5.24
C HIS A 463 8.14 26.49 5.25
N THR A 464 9.20 25.99 5.89
CA THR A 464 10.53 26.62 5.92
C THR A 464 11.46 26.11 4.83
N LEU A 465 11.01 25.15 4.00
CA LEU A 465 11.81 24.59 2.92
C LEU A 465 12.12 25.63 1.85
N SER A 466 13.40 26.01 1.73
CA SER A 466 13.83 26.91 0.67
C SER A 466 13.84 26.23 -0.70
N GLN A 467 13.66 27.03 -1.74
CA GLN A 467 13.73 26.55 -3.12
C GLN A 467 15.12 25.99 -3.46
N GLU A 468 16.16 26.62 -2.95
CA GLU A 468 17.56 26.24 -3.18
C GLU A 468 17.85 24.87 -2.54
N HIS A 469 17.44 24.65 -1.29
CA HIS A 469 17.64 23.38 -0.60
C HIS A 469 16.88 22.25 -1.29
N TRP A 470 15.63 22.53 -1.71
CA TRP A 470 14.82 21.55 -2.46
C TRP A 470 15.44 21.23 -3.82
N ALA A 471 15.89 22.23 -4.57
CA ALA A 471 16.56 22.02 -5.86
C ALA A 471 17.84 21.18 -5.72
N ALA A 472 18.67 21.46 -4.69
CA ALA A 472 19.87 20.67 -4.40
C ALA A 472 19.53 19.21 -4.06
N THR A 473 18.47 19.00 -3.27
CA THR A 473 17.97 17.64 -2.97
C THR A 473 17.52 16.91 -4.22
N LEU A 474 16.74 17.57 -5.09
CA LEU A 474 16.27 16.97 -6.34
C LEU A 474 17.41 16.69 -7.32
N ASP A 475 18.45 17.52 -7.38
CA ASP A 475 19.62 17.29 -8.22
C ASP A 475 20.38 16.03 -7.76
N VAL A 476 20.56 15.84 -6.45
CA VAL A 476 21.13 14.61 -5.89
C VAL A 476 20.28 13.39 -6.28
N CYS A 477 18.96 13.48 -6.09
CA CYS A 477 18.04 12.39 -6.44
C CYS A 477 18.10 12.08 -7.95
N ARG A 478 18.18 13.10 -8.80
CA ARG A 478 18.31 12.95 -10.25
C ARG A 478 19.61 12.23 -10.62
N GLU A 479 20.75 12.63 -10.05
CA GLU A 479 22.04 11.98 -10.31
C GLU A 479 22.05 10.51 -9.88
N LEU A 480 21.41 10.18 -8.74
CA LEU A 480 21.27 8.80 -8.28
C LEU A 480 20.33 7.99 -9.18
N PHE A 481 19.18 8.54 -9.60
CA PHE A 481 18.28 7.85 -10.53
C PHE A 481 18.91 7.67 -11.91
N GLU A 482 19.63 8.67 -12.43
CA GLU A 482 20.38 8.55 -13.69
C GLU A 482 21.39 7.40 -13.63
N ALA A 483 22.14 7.31 -12.52
CA ALA A 483 23.09 6.22 -12.33
C ALA A 483 22.42 4.85 -12.27
N TRP A 484 21.24 4.74 -11.61
CA TRP A 484 20.54 3.47 -11.45
C TRP A 484 19.79 3.03 -12.71
N PHE A 485 19.03 3.95 -13.34
CA PHE A 485 18.15 3.61 -14.44
C PHE A 485 18.79 3.71 -15.82
N GLU A 486 19.79 4.59 -15.98
CA GLU A 486 20.37 4.88 -17.30
C GLU A 486 21.83 4.43 -17.44
N LYS A 487 22.62 4.41 -16.35
CA LYS A 487 24.07 4.16 -16.36
C LYS A 487 24.50 3.02 -15.42
N ALA A 488 23.60 2.08 -15.14
CA ALA A 488 23.85 1.01 -14.18
C ALA A 488 25.11 0.18 -14.56
N ASP A 489 25.27 -0.15 -15.83
CA ASP A 489 26.38 -0.95 -16.34
C ASP A 489 27.73 -0.19 -16.34
N GLU A 490 27.69 1.15 -16.27
CA GLU A 490 28.91 1.94 -16.19
C GLU A 490 29.33 2.26 -14.76
N VAL A 491 28.34 2.63 -13.91
CA VAL A 491 28.59 3.27 -12.61
C VAL A 491 28.32 2.34 -11.44
N ILE A 492 27.41 1.37 -11.59
CA ILE A 492 26.94 0.53 -10.48
C ILE A 492 27.39 -0.92 -10.63
N ARG A 493 27.23 -1.49 -11.82
CA ARG A 493 27.49 -2.90 -12.12
C ARG A 493 28.37 -3.04 -13.36
N PRO A 494 29.58 -2.43 -13.38
CA PRO A 494 30.45 -2.55 -14.54
C PRO A 494 30.76 -4.01 -14.82
N GLN A 495 30.83 -4.37 -16.09
CA GLN A 495 31.19 -5.73 -16.50
C GLN A 495 32.56 -6.07 -15.94
N ALA A 496 32.64 -7.22 -15.27
CA ALA A 496 33.89 -7.63 -14.62
C ALA A 496 35.00 -7.88 -15.64
N LEU A 497 36.10 -7.14 -15.54
CA LEU A 497 37.31 -7.30 -16.39
C LEU A 497 38.14 -8.51 -15.99
N ILE A 498 38.08 -8.89 -14.72
CA ILE A 498 38.76 -10.04 -14.14
C ILE A 498 37.87 -10.75 -13.13
N ASN A 499 38.13 -12.01 -12.91
CA ASN A 499 37.40 -12.84 -11.93
C ASN A 499 38.36 -13.47 -10.90
N GLY A 500 37.85 -14.29 -9.99
CA GLY A 500 38.67 -14.93 -8.93
C GLY A 500 39.68 -15.91 -9.49
N ASP A 501 39.37 -16.61 -10.58
CA ASP A 501 40.27 -17.57 -11.22
C ASP A 501 41.46 -16.86 -11.87
N ASP A 502 41.26 -15.66 -12.44
CA ASP A 502 42.35 -14.85 -12.96
C ASP A 502 43.33 -14.46 -11.85
N LEU A 503 42.85 -14.07 -10.68
CA LEU A 503 43.69 -13.74 -9.53
C LEU A 503 44.48 -14.94 -9.02
N ILE A 504 43.87 -16.12 -9.00
CA ILE A 504 44.52 -17.37 -8.59
C ILE A 504 45.61 -17.79 -9.59
N LYS A 505 45.28 -17.75 -10.89
CA LYS A 505 46.19 -18.24 -11.94
C LYS A 505 47.33 -17.28 -12.22
N GLU A 506 47.04 -15.98 -12.38
CA GLU A 506 48.03 -14.99 -12.83
C GLU A 506 48.81 -14.37 -11.67
N LEU A 507 48.14 -14.13 -10.53
CA LEU A 507 48.77 -13.48 -9.38
C LEU A 507 49.10 -14.45 -8.24
N LYS A 508 48.80 -15.75 -8.41
CA LYS A 508 49.10 -16.84 -7.44
C LYS A 508 48.53 -16.56 -6.05
N ILE A 509 47.37 -15.92 -5.97
CA ILE A 509 46.65 -15.65 -4.72
C ILE A 509 46.00 -16.95 -4.25
N LYS A 510 46.12 -17.27 -2.97
CA LYS A 510 45.41 -18.41 -2.39
C LYS A 510 43.90 -18.13 -2.32
N PRO A 511 43.04 -19.13 -2.58
CA PRO A 511 41.61 -18.99 -2.37
C PRO A 511 41.30 -18.50 -0.95
N GLY A 512 40.49 -17.44 -0.84
CA GLY A 512 40.13 -16.87 0.44
C GLY A 512 39.36 -15.53 0.33
N PRO A 513 38.95 -14.96 1.48
CA PRO A 513 38.15 -13.72 1.51
C PRO A 513 38.82 -12.51 0.86
N GLU A 514 40.17 -12.54 0.73
CA GLU A 514 40.96 -11.46 0.12
C GLU A 514 40.63 -11.28 -1.37
N ILE A 515 40.36 -12.39 -2.08
CA ILE A 515 39.94 -12.32 -3.49
C ILE A 515 38.72 -11.43 -3.65
N GLY A 516 37.71 -11.60 -2.77
CA GLY A 516 36.51 -10.78 -2.79
C GLY A 516 36.82 -9.30 -2.54
N LYS A 517 37.69 -8.96 -1.62
CA LYS A 517 38.10 -7.57 -1.31
C LYS A 517 38.84 -6.94 -2.50
N ILE A 518 39.73 -7.67 -3.14
CA ILE A 518 40.49 -7.18 -4.31
C ILE A 518 39.53 -6.95 -5.48
N LEU A 519 38.66 -7.92 -5.79
CA LEU A 519 37.67 -7.79 -6.86
C LEU A 519 36.70 -6.61 -6.63
N GLU A 520 36.30 -6.39 -5.38
CA GLU A 520 35.46 -5.25 -5.03
C GLU A 520 36.20 -3.91 -5.23
N ALA A 521 37.49 -3.84 -4.84
CA ALA A 521 38.30 -2.65 -5.11
C ALA A 521 38.51 -2.40 -6.61
N VAL A 522 38.69 -3.46 -7.40
CA VAL A 522 38.73 -3.35 -8.87
C VAL A 522 37.42 -2.81 -9.40
N ARG A 523 36.26 -3.36 -9.00
CA ARG A 523 34.93 -2.87 -9.43
C ARG A 523 34.71 -1.42 -9.07
N GLU A 524 35.08 -0.99 -7.85
CA GLU A 524 35.00 0.42 -7.45
C GLU A 524 35.84 1.30 -8.40
N ASN A 525 37.05 0.87 -8.77
CA ASN A 525 37.90 1.64 -9.69
C ASN A 525 37.42 1.59 -11.14
N GLN A 526 36.79 0.50 -11.58
CA GLN A 526 36.08 0.45 -12.86
C GLN A 526 34.90 1.44 -12.89
N ALA A 527 34.04 1.41 -11.86
CA ALA A 527 32.89 2.29 -11.75
C ALA A 527 33.26 3.79 -11.80
N ILE A 528 34.44 4.16 -11.33
CA ILE A 528 34.93 5.55 -11.39
C ILE A 528 35.78 5.85 -12.65
N GLY A 529 35.94 4.88 -13.54
CA GLY A 529 36.66 5.03 -14.80
C GLY A 529 38.20 5.08 -14.68
N LYS A 530 38.76 4.59 -13.56
CA LYS A 530 40.22 4.49 -13.36
C LYS A 530 40.81 3.20 -13.89
N ILE A 531 40.00 2.17 -14.05
CA ILE A 531 40.33 0.88 -14.62
C ILE A 531 39.38 0.64 -15.77
N THR A 532 39.93 0.50 -16.98
CA THR A 532 39.12 0.36 -18.21
C THR A 532 39.49 -0.90 -19.01
N SER A 533 40.65 -1.53 -18.67
CA SER A 533 41.11 -2.73 -19.34
C SER A 533 41.50 -3.85 -18.33
N ARG A 534 41.61 -5.07 -18.85
CA ARG A 534 42.04 -6.24 -18.08
C ARG A 534 43.47 -6.05 -17.56
N GLU A 535 44.34 -5.46 -18.37
CA GLU A 535 45.74 -5.20 -18.03
C GLU A 535 45.84 -4.21 -16.87
N GLU A 536 45.06 -3.13 -16.91
CA GLU A 536 45.00 -2.16 -15.81
C GLU A 536 44.44 -2.79 -14.53
N ALA A 537 43.44 -3.69 -14.63
CA ALA A 537 42.89 -4.41 -13.51
C ALA A 537 43.94 -5.30 -12.83
N LEU A 538 44.72 -6.06 -13.61
CA LEU A 538 45.78 -6.92 -13.08
C LEU A 538 46.94 -6.10 -12.49
N ALA A 539 47.33 -4.99 -13.11
CA ALA A 539 48.34 -4.07 -12.58
C ALA A 539 47.91 -3.47 -11.24
N PHE A 540 46.63 -3.07 -11.12
CA PHE A 540 46.06 -2.59 -9.86
C PHE A 540 46.10 -3.66 -8.76
N CYS A 541 45.78 -4.91 -9.09
CA CYS A 541 45.81 -6.03 -8.14
C CYS A 541 47.22 -6.32 -7.63
N ASN A 542 48.24 -6.25 -8.51
CA ASN A 542 49.65 -6.38 -8.12
C ASN A 542 50.05 -5.30 -7.11
N GLY A 543 49.74 -4.02 -7.40
CA GLY A 543 50.04 -2.93 -6.48
C GLY A 543 49.28 -3.01 -5.14
N TRP A 544 48.09 -3.60 -5.14
CA TRP A 544 47.35 -3.89 -3.90
C TRP A 544 48.04 -4.93 -3.06
N LEU A 545 48.53 -6.02 -3.67
CA LEU A 545 49.21 -7.10 -2.98
C LEU A 545 50.58 -6.65 -2.40
N GLU A 546 51.32 -5.80 -3.12
CA GLU A 546 52.55 -5.21 -2.62
C GLU A 546 52.28 -4.40 -1.34
N LYS A 547 51.30 -3.54 -1.34
CA LYS A 547 50.90 -2.75 -0.16
C LYS A 547 50.48 -3.64 1.02
N LEU A 548 49.77 -4.74 0.75
CA LEU A 548 49.36 -5.68 1.79
C LEU A 548 50.56 -6.37 2.42
N ARG A 549 51.51 -6.84 1.60
CA ARG A 549 52.78 -7.47 2.06
C ARG A 549 53.64 -6.49 2.86
N ASP A 550 53.72 -5.24 2.45
CA ASP A 550 54.44 -4.20 3.18
C ASP A 550 53.78 -3.90 4.54
N TYR A 551 52.47 -3.84 4.59
CA TYR A 551 51.72 -3.67 5.84
C TYR A 551 51.93 -4.84 6.81
N GLU A 552 51.95 -6.09 6.34
CA GLU A 552 52.23 -7.29 7.13
C GLU A 552 53.69 -7.32 7.61
N ARG A 553 54.66 -6.87 6.78
CA ARG A 553 56.07 -6.73 7.18
C ARG A 553 56.28 -5.72 8.30
N VAL A 554 55.52 -4.60 8.27
CA VAL A 554 55.64 -3.53 9.27
C VAL A 554 54.95 -3.92 10.58
N ASN A 555 53.74 -4.55 10.51
CA ASN A 555 52.94 -4.87 11.68
C ASN A 555 53.07 -6.32 12.17
N GLY A 556 53.65 -7.23 11.39
CA GLY A 556 53.93 -8.63 11.78
C GLY A 556 55.19 -8.82 12.58
N LYS A 557 55.87 -7.75 13.00
CA LYS A 557 57.04 -7.76 13.88
C LYS A 557 56.68 -7.31 15.31
N LYS A 558 55.44 -7.53 15.77
CA LYS A 558 55.07 -7.42 17.18
C LYS A 558 54.62 -8.74 17.74
#